data_47bc2dce27d756039c025f67bd8206ab
#
_entry.id   47bc2dce27d756039c025f67bd8206ab
#
_cell.length_a   1.000
_cell.length_b   1.000
_cell.length_c   1.000
_cell.angle_alpha   90.00
_cell.angle_beta   90.00
_cell.angle_gamma   90.00
#
_symmetry.space_group_name_H-M   'P 1'
#
loop_
_entity.id
_entity.type
_entity.pdbx_description
1 polymer ?
#
loop_
_entity_poly.entity_id
_entity_poly.type
_entity_poly.pdbx_seq_one_letter_code
_entity_poly.pdbx_strand_id
1 'polypeptide(L)'
;MLRDYQEEAVAACRSDLAENSSTLVSMATGLGKTVVMIEMIRSCISRGGRAMLVAHRDELIRQPEKRIMDTIGVIPGIEKAEQKSECFDKIVIASIQTLVSGPLGIKRYTKFDPKDFNLLLIDEAHHAASPSYREFIKYMQDGNSRLKLVGVTATPDRGDRVGMHNVFDTCSYEYNILDGINDGWLVPIKQRFVQVGTLDYSKVKTVGGELCGAELAEILEEEKNLHGMVHPTLELVGDRQTIIFAGTVRQARLICDIINRHKPGAASWVSGKTPSDERRELLAKFAGGEIQFVVNVQVLVEGFDAPPVAAVCMMTATKVRAKYTQCVGRGTRPTASLPYDSSAMTRKDLIAASNKPDLMVLDFKGNAGRHRLITTFDVLAGEDAKDLPARAAEMATEGELLDPIEEMEKARIQEEAAKESAEAAEQEKLRRAKLKLASTYTSRSINPFDDMGFAPVQPTQKVEMATTKQMTFLANQGVDPEGLTRKQAGSLIGQIMMRRKMGKASLRQEALLKKYGLPTDVSAKAATRMIQDLADNGWKIESPTR
;
A
#
# COMPACT_ATOMS: atom_id res chain seq x y z
N MET A 1 -21.20 -24.99 -3.71
CA MET A 1 -20.74 -24.97 -2.32
C MET A 1 -19.84 -23.75 -2.16
N LEU A 2 -20.01 -23.01 -1.10
CA LEU A 2 -19.14 -21.87 -0.76
C LEU A 2 -17.97 -22.37 0.06
N ARG A 3 -16.87 -21.63 0.07
CA ARG A 3 -15.77 -21.80 1.01
C ARG A 3 -16.09 -21.11 2.33
N ASP A 4 -15.49 -21.54 3.42
CA ASP A 4 -15.79 -21.01 4.77
C ASP A 4 -15.79 -19.49 4.81
N TYR A 5 -14.71 -18.83 4.36
CA TYR A 5 -14.60 -17.38 4.32
C TYR A 5 -15.63 -16.70 3.38
N GLN A 6 -16.14 -17.41 2.35
CA GLN A 6 -17.22 -16.88 1.49
C GLN A 6 -18.58 -16.97 2.19
N GLU A 7 -18.81 -18.03 2.98
CA GLU A 7 -19.99 -18.13 3.84
C GLU A 7 -19.98 -17.06 4.91
N GLU A 8 -18.83 -16.84 5.54
CA GLU A 8 -18.63 -15.76 6.51
C GLU A 8 -18.90 -14.38 5.89
N ALA A 9 -18.36 -14.11 4.69
CA ALA A 9 -18.59 -12.85 3.99
C ALA A 9 -20.07 -12.61 3.69
N VAL A 10 -20.79 -13.65 3.24
CA VAL A 10 -22.24 -13.57 2.98
C VAL A 10 -23.02 -13.37 4.28
N ALA A 11 -22.65 -14.06 5.35
CA ALA A 11 -23.31 -13.94 6.65
C ALA A 11 -23.09 -12.54 7.27
N ALA A 12 -21.86 -12.06 7.26
CA ALA A 12 -21.50 -10.73 7.74
C ALA A 12 -22.26 -9.63 6.96
N CYS A 13 -22.26 -9.73 5.62
CA CYS A 13 -22.98 -8.79 4.78
C CYS A 13 -24.48 -8.79 5.05
N ARG A 14 -25.11 -9.96 5.25
CA ARG A 14 -26.54 -10.05 5.60
C ARG A 14 -26.85 -9.47 6.97
N SER A 15 -26.00 -9.73 7.96
CA SER A 15 -26.17 -9.20 9.31
C SER A 15 -26.10 -7.67 9.30
N ASP A 16 -25.10 -7.13 8.62
CA ASP A 16 -24.87 -5.70 8.52
C ASP A 16 -26.01 -4.98 7.78
N LEU A 17 -26.51 -5.56 6.69
CA LEU A 17 -27.64 -5.02 5.94
C LEU A 17 -28.99 -5.10 6.69
N ALA A 18 -29.09 -5.80 7.82
CA ALA A 18 -30.26 -5.74 8.66
C ALA A 18 -30.41 -4.37 9.35
N GLU A 19 -29.28 -3.77 9.70
CA GLU A 19 -29.19 -2.48 10.41
C GLU A 19 -28.89 -1.31 9.46
N ASN A 20 -28.06 -1.53 8.43
CA ASN A 20 -27.59 -0.51 7.50
C ASN A 20 -28.25 -0.62 6.12
N SER A 21 -28.21 0.46 5.35
CA SER A 21 -28.71 0.49 3.96
C SER A 21 -27.66 0.06 2.95
N SER A 22 -26.39 0.21 3.29
CA SER A 22 -25.28 -0.09 2.39
C SER A 22 -24.08 -0.67 3.14
N THR A 23 -23.35 -1.59 2.49
CA THR A 23 -22.15 -2.19 3.04
C THR A 23 -21.12 -2.51 1.96
N LEU A 24 -19.85 -2.52 2.37
CA LEU A 24 -18.71 -2.92 1.56
C LEU A 24 -18.21 -4.31 1.99
N VAL A 25 -17.85 -5.13 1.02
CA VAL A 25 -17.14 -6.40 1.21
C VAL A 25 -15.78 -6.29 0.51
N SER A 26 -14.71 -6.35 1.28
CA SER A 26 -13.35 -6.31 0.79
C SER A 26 -12.78 -7.72 0.71
N MET A 27 -12.50 -8.20 -0.50
CA MET A 27 -11.89 -9.51 -0.71
C MET A 27 -10.83 -9.43 -1.80
N ALA A 28 -9.64 -9.97 -1.53
CA ALA A 28 -8.56 -9.95 -2.49
C ALA A 28 -8.89 -10.63 -3.82
N THR A 29 -8.14 -10.28 -4.86
CA THR A 29 -8.24 -10.92 -6.17
C THR A 29 -7.98 -12.43 -6.07
N GLY A 30 -8.74 -13.24 -6.79
CA GLY A 30 -8.61 -14.70 -6.76
C GLY A 30 -9.44 -15.42 -5.70
N LEU A 31 -10.01 -14.72 -4.74
CA LEU A 31 -10.80 -15.28 -3.63
C LEU A 31 -12.30 -15.43 -3.92
N GLY A 32 -12.73 -15.14 -5.13
CA GLY A 32 -14.10 -15.44 -5.58
C GLY A 32 -15.16 -14.41 -5.19
N LYS A 33 -14.83 -13.12 -5.23
CA LYS A 33 -15.77 -11.99 -5.07
C LYS A 33 -17.10 -12.22 -5.82
N THR A 34 -17.00 -12.63 -7.08
CA THR A 34 -18.17 -12.93 -7.92
C THR A 34 -19.07 -14.03 -7.33
N VAL A 35 -18.49 -15.02 -6.63
CA VAL A 35 -19.26 -16.10 -5.97
C VAL A 35 -20.10 -15.53 -4.83
N VAL A 36 -19.51 -14.66 -4.01
CA VAL A 36 -20.22 -13.97 -2.91
C VAL A 36 -21.35 -13.10 -3.46
N MET A 37 -21.11 -12.33 -4.52
CA MET A 37 -22.13 -11.51 -5.18
C MET A 37 -23.30 -12.36 -5.70
N ILE A 38 -23.01 -13.48 -6.37
CA ILE A 38 -24.03 -14.38 -6.90
C ILE A 38 -24.85 -15.02 -5.78
N GLU A 39 -24.23 -15.37 -4.65
CA GLU A 39 -24.94 -15.88 -3.49
C GLU A 39 -25.88 -14.84 -2.87
N MET A 40 -25.45 -13.58 -2.84
CA MET A 40 -26.31 -12.46 -2.42
C MET A 40 -27.50 -12.29 -3.37
N ILE A 41 -27.26 -12.37 -4.69
CA ILE A 41 -28.31 -12.35 -5.71
C ILE A 41 -29.27 -13.53 -5.51
N ARG A 42 -28.74 -14.76 -5.35
CA ARG A 42 -29.53 -15.98 -5.12
C ARG A 42 -30.46 -15.82 -3.91
N SER A 43 -29.93 -15.28 -2.83
CA SER A 43 -30.70 -14.99 -1.61
C SER A 43 -31.79 -13.95 -1.83
N CYS A 44 -31.54 -12.92 -2.63
CA CYS A 44 -32.54 -11.91 -2.99
C CYS A 44 -33.66 -12.53 -3.83
N ILE A 45 -33.33 -13.26 -4.88
CA ILE A 45 -34.27 -13.88 -5.80
C ILE A 45 -35.12 -14.94 -5.10
N SER A 46 -34.55 -15.77 -4.22
CA SER A 46 -35.29 -16.80 -3.46
C SER A 46 -36.38 -16.22 -2.54
N ARG A 47 -36.24 -14.94 -2.17
CA ARG A 47 -37.25 -14.19 -1.38
C ARG A 47 -38.23 -13.41 -2.26
N GLY A 48 -38.24 -13.63 -3.57
CA GLY A 48 -39.09 -12.93 -4.52
C GLY A 48 -38.61 -11.52 -4.89
N GLY A 49 -37.39 -11.15 -4.49
CA GLY A 49 -36.81 -9.84 -4.79
C GLY A 49 -36.21 -9.75 -6.22
N ARG A 50 -35.79 -8.56 -6.58
CA ARG A 50 -35.13 -8.22 -7.84
C ARG A 50 -33.73 -7.62 -7.57
N ALA A 51 -32.74 -8.02 -8.33
CA ALA A 51 -31.35 -7.59 -8.12
C ALA A 51 -30.75 -6.95 -9.37
N MET A 52 -29.89 -5.96 -9.16
CA MET A 52 -29.06 -5.37 -10.21
C MET A 52 -27.58 -5.47 -9.83
N LEU A 53 -26.76 -5.97 -10.74
CA LEU A 53 -25.30 -5.98 -10.66
C LEU A 53 -24.74 -4.97 -11.64
N VAL A 54 -23.94 -4.02 -11.16
CA VAL A 54 -23.32 -2.98 -11.97
C VAL A 54 -21.81 -3.18 -12.00
N ALA A 55 -21.26 -3.20 -13.18
CA ALA A 55 -19.83 -3.38 -13.41
C ALA A 55 -19.27 -2.30 -14.35
N HIS A 56 -17.94 -2.16 -14.31
CA HIS A 56 -17.22 -1.16 -15.11
C HIS A 56 -16.76 -1.70 -16.47
N ARG A 57 -16.43 -3.00 -16.58
CA ARG A 57 -15.81 -3.62 -17.77
C ARG A 57 -16.61 -4.79 -18.31
N ASP A 58 -16.39 -5.08 -19.59
CA ASP A 58 -17.05 -6.13 -20.36
C ASP A 58 -16.87 -7.53 -19.78
N GLU A 59 -15.66 -7.83 -19.37
CA GLU A 59 -15.30 -9.12 -18.81
C GLU A 59 -16.05 -9.38 -17.48
N LEU A 60 -16.27 -8.29 -16.72
CA LEU A 60 -17.03 -8.31 -15.45
C LEU A 60 -18.56 -8.43 -15.65
N ILE A 61 -19.05 -8.41 -16.89
CA ILE A 61 -20.46 -8.65 -17.22
C ILE A 61 -20.67 -10.11 -17.65
N ARG A 62 -19.79 -10.65 -18.51
CA ARG A 62 -19.97 -11.99 -19.08
C ARG A 62 -19.70 -13.13 -18.08
N GLN A 63 -18.71 -12.94 -17.18
CA GLN A 63 -18.40 -13.97 -16.18
C GLN A 63 -19.55 -14.17 -15.18
N PRO A 64 -20.13 -13.11 -14.55
CA PRO A 64 -21.31 -13.24 -13.72
C PRO A 64 -22.52 -13.80 -14.48
N GLU A 65 -22.75 -13.39 -15.73
CA GLU A 65 -23.86 -13.90 -16.56
C GLU A 65 -23.86 -15.43 -16.60
N LYS A 66 -22.75 -16.02 -17.06
CA LYS A 66 -22.62 -17.48 -17.13
C LYS A 66 -22.80 -18.13 -15.76
N ARG A 67 -22.17 -17.60 -14.72
CA ARG A 67 -22.26 -18.18 -13.37
C ARG A 67 -23.66 -18.06 -12.76
N ILE A 68 -24.39 -16.98 -13.01
CA ILE A 68 -25.77 -16.82 -12.57
C ILE A 68 -26.64 -17.89 -13.23
N MET A 69 -26.48 -18.10 -14.54
CA MET A 69 -27.21 -19.17 -15.25
C MET A 69 -26.90 -20.55 -14.66
N ASP A 70 -25.62 -20.85 -14.44
CA ASP A 70 -25.17 -22.14 -13.92
C ASP A 70 -25.58 -22.37 -12.44
N THR A 71 -25.68 -21.32 -11.63
CA THR A 71 -25.88 -21.43 -10.18
C THR A 71 -27.33 -21.21 -9.76
N ILE A 72 -28.03 -20.25 -10.38
CA ILE A 72 -29.38 -19.82 -10.01
C ILE A 72 -30.42 -20.39 -10.97
N GLY A 73 -30.01 -20.75 -12.21
CA GLY A 73 -30.92 -21.22 -13.25
C GLY A 73 -31.79 -20.11 -13.87
N VAL A 74 -31.41 -18.84 -13.68
CA VAL A 74 -32.11 -17.68 -14.22
C VAL A 74 -31.23 -17.00 -15.25
N ILE A 75 -31.79 -16.68 -16.42
CA ILE A 75 -31.10 -15.88 -17.43
C ILE A 75 -31.17 -14.41 -17.01
N PRO A 76 -30.04 -13.74 -16.75
CA PRO A 76 -30.06 -12.32 -16.40
C PRO A 76 -30.28 -11.47 -17.65
N GLY A 77 -31.00 -10.36 -17.52
CA GLY A 77 -31.06 -9.32 -18.52
C GLY A 77 -29.74 -8.53 -18.57
N ILE A 78 -29.21 -8.30 -19.77
CA ILE A 78 -27.98 -7.56 -19.96
C ILE A 78 -28.28 -6.14 -20.45
N GLU A 79 -27.81 -5.14 -19.69
CA GLU A 79 -27.95 -3.73 -20.03
C GLU A 79 -26.58 -3.14 -20.41
N LYS A 80 -26.20 -3.28 -21.69
CA LYS A 80 -24.87 -2.87 -22.15
C LYS A 80 -24.86 -2.54 -23.64
N ALA A 81 -24.34 -1.38 -24.00
CA ALA A 81 -24.24 -0.90 -25.37
C ALA A 81 -25.60 -1.07 -26.11
N GLU A 82 -25.66 -1.94 -27.11
CA GLU A 82 -26.89 -2.22 -27.86
C GLU A 82 -27.81 -3.25 -27.18
N GLN A 83 -27.28 -4.04 -26.24
CA GLN A 83 -28.06 -4.99 -25.47
C GLN A 83 -28.95 -4.27 -24.46
N LYS A 84 -30.22 -4.68 -24.40
CA LYS A 84 -31.22 -4.09 -23.51
C LYS A 84 -31.85 -5.20 -22.67
N SER A 85 -31.85 -5.00 -21.37
CA SER A 85 -32.62 -5.84 -20.46
C SER A 85 -34.09 -5.50 -20.55
N GLU A 86 -34.94 -6.47 -20.19
CA GLU A 86 -36.39 -6.28 -20.15
C GLU A 86 -36.86 -5.82 -18.75
N CYS A 87 -38.02 -5.18 -18.70
CA CYS A 87 -38.56 -4.65 -17.43
C CYS A 87 -38.94 -5.74 -16.42
N PHE A 88 -39.11 -6.99 -16.88
CA PHE A 88 -39.50 -8.14 -16.03
C PHE A 88 -38.28 -9.02 -15.64
N ASP A 89 -37.10 -8.70 -16.11
CA ASP A 89 -35.88 -9.45 -15.73
C ASP A 89 -35.64 -9.38 -14.23
N LYS A 90 -35.62 -10.54 -13.55
CA LYS A 90 -35.41 -10.62 -12.10
C LYS A 90 -34.01 -10.22 -11.70
N ILE A 91 -33.02 -10.45 -12.60
CA ILE A 91 -31.62 -10.11 -12.41
C ILE A 91 -31.21 -9.27 -13.61
N VAL A 92 -30.65 -8.10 -13.36
CA VAL A 92 -30.09 -7.22 -14.40
C VAL A 92 -28.59 -7.07 -14.16
N ILE A 93 -27.76 -7.32 -15.19
CA ILE A 93 -26.34 -7.02 -15.18
C ILE A 93 -26.14 -5.82 -16.11
N ALA A 94 -25.57 -4.75 -15.57
CA ALA A 94 -25.48 -3.49 -16.29
C ALA A 94 -24.05 -2.92 -16.31
N SER A 95 -23.70 -2.25 -17.42
CA SER A 95 -22.51 -1.41 -17.48
C SER A 95 -22.84 0.00 -17.01
N ILE A 96 -22.04 0.56 -16.10
CA ILE A 96 -22.25 1.93 -15.61
C ILE A 96 -22.20 2.94 -16.75
N GLN A 97 -21.28 2.78 -17.72
CA GLN A 97 -21.17 3.68 -18.88
C GLN A 97 -22.46 3.70 -19.69
N THR A 98 -23.10 2.53 -19.85
CA THR A 98 -24.38 2.42 -20.53
C THR A 98 -25.52 3.06 -19.73
N LEU A 99 -25.57 2.82 -18.42
CA LEU A 99 -26.60 3.37 -17.54
C LEU A 99 -26.62 4.90 -17.55
N VAL A 100 -25.45 5.54 -17.47
CA VAL A 100 -25.35 7.01 -17.42
C VAL A 100 -25.32 7.70 -18.79
N SER A 101 -25.39 6.94 -19.87
CA SER A 101 -25.49 7.43 -21.25
C SER A 101 -26.93 7.28 -21.77
N GLY A 102 -27.25 8.02 -22.84
CA GLY A 102 -28.52 7.86 -23.55
C GLY A 102 -28.77 8.96 -24.57
N PRO A 103 -29.72 8.77 -25.49
CA PRO A 103 -30.06 9.74 -26.54
C PRO A 103 -30.71 10.99 -25.90
N LEU A 104 -30.47 12.14 -26.51
CA LEU A 104 -31.08 13.43 -26.11
C LEU A 104 -30.80 13.82 -24.65
N GLY A 105 -29.72 13.28 -24.02
CA GLY A 105 -29.38 13.57 -22.61
C GLY A 105 -30.22 12.79 -21.60
N ILE A 106 -31.16 11.94 -22.03
CA ILE A 106 -31.95 11.09 -21.12
C ILE A 106 -31.07 9.89 -20.74
N LYS A 107 -30.76 9.79 -19.44
CA LYS A 107 -29.94 8.70 -18.94
C LYS A 107 -30.66 7.36 -19.06
N ARG A 108 -29.96 6.31 -19.49
CA ARG A 108 -30.57 5.01 -19.75
C ARG A 108 -31.06 4.31 -18.47
N TYR A 109 -30.49 4.65 -17.30
CA TYR A 109 -30.95 4.14 -16.03
C TYR A 109 -32.38 4.56 -15.67
N THR A 110 -32.91 5.66 -16.26
CA THR A 110 -34.28 6.16 -15.96
C THR A 110 -35.38 5.20 -16.42
N LYS A 111 -35.08 4.20 -17.24
CA LYS A 111 -36.02 3.14 -17.60
C LYS A 111 -36.33 2.18 -16.44
N PHE A 112 -35.48 2.14 -15.42
CA PHE A 112 -35.64 1.29 -14.26
C PHE A 112 -36.33 2.06 -13.14
N ASP A 113 -37.48 1.55 -12.67
CA ASP A 113 -38.08 2.08 -11.44
C ASP A 113 -37.26 1.55 -10.24
N PRO A 114 -36.65 2.43 -9.42
CA PRO A 114 -35.90 1.99 -8.25
C PRO A 114 -36.69 1.10 -7.29
N LYS A 115 -38.01 1.29 -7.21
CA LYS A 115 -38.88 0.52 -6.31
C LYS A 115 -38.98 -0.96 -6.64
N ASP A 116 -38.67 -1.33 -7.87
CA ASP A 116 -38.64 -2.72 -8.31
C ASP A 116 -37.45 -3.51 -7.76
N PHE A 117 -36.38 -2.83 -7.33
CA PHE A 117 -35.14 -3.47 -6.92
C PHE A 117 -34.99 -3.54 -5.41
N ASN A 118 -34.59 -4.71 -4.93
CA ASN A 118 -34.32 -4.96 -3.51
C ASN A 118 -32.81 -4.94 -3.21
N LEU A 119 -31.98 -5.26 -4.22
CA LEU A 119 -30.54 -5.38 -4.08
C LEU A 119 -29.82 -4.73 -5.27
N LEU A 120 -28.90 -3.84 -4.97
CA LEU A 120 -27.94 -3.25 -5.91
C LEU A 120 -26.54 -3.68 -5.52
N LEU A 121 -25.83 -4.33 -6.43
CA LEU A 121 -24.45 -4.73 -6.25
C LEU A 121 -23.54 -3.93 -7.16
N ILE A 122 -22.41 -3.50 -6.63
CA ILE A 122 -21.36 -2.79 -7.37
C ILE A 122 -20.10 -3.65 -7.34
N ASP A 123 -19.71 -4.17 -8.50
CA ASP A 123 -18.41 -4.83 -8.64
C ASP A 123 -17.32 -3.79 -8.83
N GLU A 124 -16.11 -4.08 -8.30
CA GLU A 124 -14.99 -3.14 -8.18
C GLU A 124 -15.43 -1.80 -7.56
N ALA A 125 -16.01 -1.91 -6.36
CA ALA A 125 -16.67 -0.81 -5.65
C ALA A 125 -15.76 0.39 -5.35
N HIS A 126 -14.44 0.28 -5.52
CA HIS A 126 -13.52 1.42 -5.47
C HIS A 126 -13.84 2.49 -6.55
N HIS A 127 -14.56 2.12 -7.61
CA HIS A 127 -15.08 3.08 -8.61
C HIS A 127 -16.36 3.79 -8.15
N ALA A 128 -17.03 3.33 -7.08
CA ALA A 128 -18.32 3.89 -6.65
C ALA A 128 -18.25 5.37 -6.24
N ALA A 129 -17.09 5.86 -5.85
CA ALA A 129 -16.86 7.27 -5.55
C ALA A 129 -16.87 8.18 -6.79
N SER A 130 -16.79 7.64 -8.01
CA SER A 130 -16.79 8.43 -9.24
C SER A 130 -18.15 9.08 -9.51
N PRO A 131 -18.19 10.23 -10.23
CA PRO A 131 -19.43 10.96 -10.49
C PRO A 131 -20.55 10.11 -11.11
N SER A 132 -20.20 9.25 -12.08
CA SER A 132 -21.16 8.40 -12.78
C SER A 132 -21.85 7.37 -11.85
N TYR A 133 -21.07 6.72 -10.99
CA TYR A 133 -21.60 5.79 -10.01
C TYR A 133 -22.45 6.52 -8.96
N ARG A 134 -21.95 7.63 -8.42
CA ARG A 134 -22.66 8.42 -7.42
C ARG A 134 -24.00 8.94 -7.93
N GLU A 135 -24.07 9.41 -9.18
CA GLU A 135 -25.31 9.85 -9.83
C GLU A 135 -26.31 8.69 -9.89
N PHE A 136 -25.88 7.52 -10.35
CA PHE A 136 -26.76 6.35 -10.48
C PHE A 136 -27.19 5.80 -9.12
N ILE A 137 -26.26 5.63 -8.19
CA ILE A 137 -26.58 5.13 -6.82
C ILE A 137 -27.57 6.06 -6.14
N LYS A 138 -27.36 7.38 -6.23
CA LYS A 138 -28.28 8.38 -5.68
C LYS A 138 -29.69 8.25 -6.27
N TYR A 139 -29.81 8.11 -7.61
CA TYR A 139 -31.10 7.90 -8.26
C TYR A 139 -31.82 6.68 -7.69
N MET A 140 -31.12 5.57 -7.53
CA MET A 140 -31.68 4.32 -7.03
C MET A 140 -32.10 4.44 -5.55
N GLN A 141 -31.28 5.06 -4.70
CA GLN A 141 -31.57 5.24 -3.28
C GLN A 141 -32.67 6.28 -3.01
N ASP A 142 -32.65 7.41 -3.71
CA ASP A 142 -33.70 8.44 -3.58
C ASP A 142 -35.10 7.89 -3.97
N GLY A 143 -35.12 6.99 -4.97
CA GLY A 143 -36.35 6.36 -5.42
C GLY A 143 -36.83 5.17 -4.57
N ASN A 144 -35.92 4.54 -3.79
CA ASN A 144 -36.25 3.39 -2.95
C ASN A 144 -35.41 3.37 -1.65
N SER A 145 -35.99 3.80 -0.56
CA SER A 145 -35.38 3.78 0.78
C SER A 145 -35.16 2.37 1.36
N ARG A 146 -35.72 1.33 0.77
CA ARG A 146 -35.57 -0.08 1.18
C ARG A 146 -34.51 -0.80 0.37
N LEU A 147 -33.95 -0.17 -0.66
CA LEU A 147 -32.88 -0.74 -1.49
C LEU A 147 -31.65 -1.03 -0.63
N LYS A 148 -31.14 -2.24 -0.72
CA LYS A 148 -29.87 -2.61 -0.10
C LYS A 148 -28.75 -2.50 -1.14
N LEU A 149 -27.69 -1.76 -0.78
CA LEU A 149 -26.53 -1.55 -1.63
C LEU A 149 -25.33 -2.34 -1.08
N VAL A 150 -24.70 -3.16 -1.92
CA VAL A 150 -23.49 -3.91 -1.58
C VAL A 150 -22.39 -3.56 -2.57
N GLY A 151 -21.30 -3.06 -2.06
CA GLY A 151 -20.07 -2.90 -2.82
C GLY A 151 -19.12 -4.09 -2.61
N VAL A 152 -18.47 -4.54 -3.66
CA VAL A 152 -17.43 -5.57 -3.54
C VAL A 152 -16.16 -5.06 -4.21
N THR A 153 -15.02 -5.11 -3.51
CA THR A 153 -13.74 -4.63 -4.01
C THR A 153 -12.58 -5.53 -3.60
N ALA A 154 -11.46 -5.47 -4.33
CA ALA A 154 -10.23 -6.16 -3.93
C ALA A 154 -9.35 -5.31 -3.01
N THR A 155 -9.54 -4.01 -2.99
CA THR A 155 -8.65 -3.07 -2.31
C THR A 155 -9.46 -1.89 -1.76
N PRO A 156 -9.74 -1.87 -0.46
CA PRO A 156 -10.27 -0.70 0.21
C PRO A 156 -9.11 0.24 0.58
N ASP A 157 -8.46 0.88 -0.39
CA ASP A 157 -7.29 1.72 -0.13
C ASP A 157 -7.65 3.00 0.63
N ARG A 158 -6.74 3.53 1.48
CA ARG A 158 -7.00 4.73 2.33
C ARG A 158 -7.43 5.96 1.54
N GLY A 159 -6.89 6.15 0.33
CA GLY A 159 -7.30 7.24 -0.55
C GLY A 159 -8.74 7.10 -1.03
N ASP A 160 -9.17 5.88 -1.29
CA ASP A 160 -10.51 5.54 -1.77
C ASP A 160 -11.50 5.35 -0.60
N ARG A 161 -11.04 5.01 0.61
CA ARG A 161 -11.91 4.89 1.81
C ARG A 161 -12.63 6.21 2.12
N VAL A 162 -11.95 7.35 2.04
CA VAL A 162 -12.61 8.65 2.25
C VAL A 162 -13.72 8.90 1.21
N GLY A 163 -13.52 8.45 -0.03
CA GLY A 163 -14.53 8.50 -1.08
C GLY A 163 -15.63 7.45 -0.90
N MET A 164 -15.28 6.24 -0.45
CA MET A 164 -16.21 5.12 -0.26
C MET A 164 -17.09 5.27 0.98
N HIS A 165 -16.62 5.86 2.07
CA HIS A 165 -17.45 6.20 3.24
C HIS A 165 -18.59 7.18 2.92
N ASN A 166 -18.52 7.89 1.79
CA ASN A 166 -19.64 8.70 1.31
C ASN A 166 -20.68 7.90 0.52
N VAL A 167 -20.41 6.62 0.26
CA VAL A 167 -21.29 5.74 -0.54
C VAL A 167 -21.77 4.53 0.28
N PHE A 168 -20.89 3.96 1.13
CA PHE A 168 -21.18 2.79 1.95
C PHE A 168 -21.13 3.17 3.43
N ASP A 169 -22.14 2.74 4.19
CA ASP A 169 -22.26 3.01 5.63
C ASP A 169 -21.19 2.29 6.42
N THR A 170 -20.85 1.05 5.99
CA THR A 170 -19.99 0.14 6.72
C THR A 170 -19.09 -0.67 5.79
N CYS A 171 -18.11 -1.38 6.37
CA CYS A 171 -17.39 -2.48 5.74
C CYS A 171 -17.63 -3.73 6.59
N SER A 172 -18.50 -4.62 6.12
CA SER A 172 -18.94 -5.79 6.88
C SER A 172 -17.95 -6.94 6.90
N TYR A 173 -17.07 -7.03 5.91
CA TYR A 173 -16.11 -8.14 5.80
C TYR A 173 -14.86 -7.72 5.07
N GLU A 174 -13.71 -8.16 5.58
CA GLU A 174 -12.42 -7.96 4.95
C GLU A 174 -11.62 -9.27 4.95
N TYR A 175 -11.10 -9.68 3.78
CA TYR A 175 -10.28 -10.86 3.61
C TYR A 175 -9.20 -10.60 2.54
N ASN A 176 -8.01 -10.33 3.00
CA ASN A 176 -6.91 -9.83 2.17
C ASN A 176 -6.08 -10.97 1.53
N ILE A 177 -5.02 -10.62 0.78
CA ILE A 177 -4.15 -11.61 0.12
C ILE A 177 -3.41 -12.46 1.15
N LEU A 178 -2.95 -11.86 2.24
CA LEU A 178 -2.22 -12.57 3.30
C LEU A 178 -3.09 -13.61 3.99
N ASP A 179 -4.36 -13.27 4.28
CA ASP A 179 -5.33 -14.22 4.82
C ASP A 179 -5.52 -15.41 3.88
N GLY A 180 -5.71 -15.13 2.57
CA GLY A 180 -5.85 -16.16 1.55
C GLY A 180 -4.62 -17.07 1.43
N ILE A 181 -3.41 -16.56 1.60
CA ILE A 181 -2.17 -17.34 1.63
C ILE A 181 -2.08 -18.15 2.93
N ASN A 182 -2.37 -17.53 4.07
CA ASN A 182 -2.32 -18.19 5.38
C ASN A 182 -3.30 -19.36 5.47
N ASP A 183 -4.48 -19.22 4.90
CA ASP A 183 -5.48 -20.27 4.85
C ASP A 183 -5.29 -21.25 3.69
N GLY A 184 -4.25 -21.07 2.86
CA GLY A 184 -3.92 -21.95 1.75
C GLY A 184 -4.92 -21.90 0.58
N TRP A 185 -5.66 -20.80 0.42
CA TRP A 185 -6.52 -20.58 -0.75
C TRP A 185 -5.83 -19.86 -1.89
N LEU A 186 -4.71 -19.21 -1.61
CA LEU A 186 -3.82 -18.57 -2.59
C LEU A 186 -2.42 -19.16 -2.47
N VAL A 187 -1.67 -19.13 -3.58
CA VAL A 187 -0.25 -19.54 -3.56
C VAL A 187 0.59 -18.51 -2.82
N PRO A 188 1.66 -18.93 -2.11
CA PRO A 188 2.62 -18.02 -1.51
C PRO A 188 3.29 -17.16 -2.58
N ILE A 189 3.64 -15.94 -2.22
CA ILE A 189 4.33 -14.99 -3.11
C ILE A 189 5.82 -15.03 -2.78
N LYS A 190 6.65 -15.17 -3.81
CA LYS A 190 8.11 -15.03 -3.72
C LYS A 190 8.52 -13.78 -4.49
N GLN A 191 9.18 -12.86 -3.79
CA GLN A 191 9.61 -11.57 -4.34
C GLN A 191 11.06 -11.64 -4.79
N ARG A 192 11.36 -11.03 -5.93
CA ARG A 192 12.73 -10.76 -6.37
C ARG A 192 12.85 -9.33 -6.87
N PHE A 193 13.82 -8.61 -6.32
CA PHE A 193 14.17 -7.28 -6.77
C PHE A 193 15.32 -7.35 -7.77
N VAL A 194 15.15 -6.71 -8.91
CA VAL A 194 16.17 -6.60 -9.96
C VAL A 194 16.62 -5.15 -10.05
N GLN A 195 17.87 -4.87 -9.69
CA GLN A 195 18.42 -3.53 -9.79
C GLN A 195 18.79 -3.23 -11.25
N VAL A 196 18.20 -2.19 -11.81
CA VAL A 196 18.54 -1.70 -13.14
C VAL A 196 19.14 -0.30 -13.01
N GLY A 197 20.46 -0.21 -13.05
CA GLY A 197 21.20 1.03 -12.77
C GLY A 197 20.91 2.21 -13.70
N THR A 198 20.27 1.94 -14.84
CA THR A 198 19.87 2.97 -15.81
C THR A 198 18.46 3.49 -15.61
N LEU A 199 17.64 2.85 -14.74
CA LEU A 199 16.30 3.35 -14.39
C LEU A 199 16.42 4.49 -13.36
N ASP A 200 16.01 5.69 -13.73
CA ASP A 200 16.01 6.85 -12.83
C ASP A 200 14.66 7.57 -12.84
N TYR A 201 13.87 7.33 -11.79
CA TYR A 201 12.56 7.95 -11.57
C TYR A 201 12.63 9.23 -10.72
N SER A 202 13.81 9.63 -10.25
CA SER A 202 13.97 10.72 -9.27
C SER A 202 13.43 12.07 -9.74
N LYS A 203 13.42 12.29 -11.06
CA LYS A 203 12.97 13.52 -11.71
C LYS A 203 11.51 13.46 -12.20
N VAL A 204 10.88 12.29 -12.17
CA VAL A 204 9.48 12.13 -12.63
C VAL A 204 8.54 12.87 -11.69
N LYS A 205 7.63 13.67 -12.24
CA LYS A 205 6.63 14.40 -11.46
C LYS A 205 5.54 13.47 -10.94
N THR A 206 4.93 13.86 -9.82
CA THR A 206 3.72 13.22 -9.31
C THR A 206 2.50 14.05 -9.69
N VAL A 207 1.51 13.43 -10.34
CA VAL A 207 0.24 14.05 -10.74
C VAL A 207 -0.90 13.18 -10.21
N GLY A 208 -1.80 13.76 -9.43
CA GLY A 208 -2.95 13.03 -8.87
C GLY A 208 -2.57 11.82 -7.99
N GLY A 209 -1.41 11.86 -7.33
CA GLY A 209 -0.92 10.76 -6.47
C GLY A 209 -0.13 9.67 -7.21
N GLU A 210 -0.04 9.70 -8.54
CA GLU A 210 0.72 8.75 -9.36
C GLU A 210 1.87 9.45 -10.11
N LEU A 211 2.84 8.68 -10.61
CA LEU A 211 3.91 9.19 -11.46
C LEU A 211 3.37 9.70 -12.80
N CYS A 212 3.92 10.82 -13.30
CA CYS A 212 3.53 11.37 -14.58
C CYS A 212 3.79 10.38 -15.73
N GLY A 213 2.73 9.91 -16.37
CA GLY A 213 2.79 8.84 -17.36
C GLY A 213 3.67 9.17 -18.58
N ALA A 214 3.72 10.41 -19.03
CA ALA A 214 4.55 10.82 -20.16
C ALA A 214 6.05 10.78 -19.81
N GLU A 215 6.44 11.36 -18.68
CA GLU A 215 7.84 11.35 -18.22
C GLU A 215 8.30 9.93 -17.86
N LEU A 216 7.41 9.11 -17.29
CA LEU A 216 7.67 7.70 -17.02
C LEU A 216 7.86 6.89 -18.31
N ALA A 217 7.06 7.19 -19.37
CA ALA A 217 7.18 6.53 -20.66
C ALA A 217 8.55 6.74 -21.31
N GLU A 218 9.09 7.97 -21.26
CA GLU A 218 10.40 8.29 -21.79
C GLU A 218 11.49 7.39 -21.19
N ILE A 219 11.46 7.17 -19.88
CA ILE A 219 12.43 6.33 -19.16
C ILE A 219 12.22 4.85 -19.53
N LEU A 220 10.97 4.37 -19.49
CA LEU A 220 10.66 2.96 -19.69
C LEU A 220 10.84 2.49 -21.15
N GLU A 221 10.80 3.39 -22.12
CA GLU A 221 10.96 3.09 -23.53
C GLU A 221 12.41 3.22 -24.04
N GLU A 222 13.34 3.67 -23.20
CA GLU A 222 14.77 3.67 -23.54
C GLU A 222 15.26 2.24 -23.73
N GLU A 223 15.99 1.99 -24.83
CA GLU A 223 16.47 0.65 -25.23
C GLU A 223 17.30 -0.02 -24.13
N LYS A 224 18.20 0.73 -23.48
CA LYS A 224 19.02 0.22 -22.37
C LYS A 224 18.18 -0.26 -21.16
N ASN A 225 17.07 0.45 -20.86
CA ASN A 225 16.17 0.11 -19.78
C ASN A 225 15.31 -1.10 -20.13
N LEU A 226 14.84 -1.18 -21.38
CA LEU A 226 14.11 -2.34 -21.88
C LEU A 226 14.95 -3.61 -21.80
N HIS A 227 16.19 -3.57 -22.30
CA HIS A 227 17.11 -4.71 -22.19
C HIS A 227 17.46 -5.02 -20.74
N GLY A 228 17.68 -4.00 -19.88
CA GLY A 228 17.92 -4.16 -18.45
C GLY A 228 16.80 -4.83 -17.68
N MET A 229 15.55 -4.76 -18.18
CA MET A 229 14.40 -5.44 -17.60
C MET A 229 14.12 -6.81 -18.27
N VAL A 230 14.22 -6.91 -19.59
CA VAL A 230 13.83 -8.12 -20.33
C VAL A 230 14.84 -9.25 -20.13
N HIS A 231 16.16 -8.99 -20.18
CA HIS A 231 17.15 -10.05 -20.01
C HIS A 231 17.06 -10.75 -18.65
N PRO A 232 17.01 -10.04 -17.50
CA PRO A 232 16.79 -10.69 -16.23
C PRO A 232 15.46 -11.43 -16.16
N THR A 233 14.40 -10.91 -16.80
CA THR A 233 13.12 -11.61 -16.85
C THR A 233 13.26 -12.98 -17.50
N LEU A 234 13.85 -13.06 -18.70
CA LEU A 234 14.05 -14.31 -19.43
C LEU A 234 14.87 -15.34 -18.62
N GLU A 235 15.89 -14.87 -17.91
CA GLU A 235 16.76 -15.70 -17.08
C GLU A 235 16.07 -16.20 -15.82
N LEU A 236 15.35 -15.31 -15.11
CA LEU A 236 14.84 -15.58 -13.77
C LEU A 236 13.50 -16.33 -13.75
N VAL A 237 12.62 -16.08 -14.74
CA VAL A 237 11.30 -16.73 -14.74
C VAL A 237 11.36 -18.17 -15.23
N GLY A 238 12.39 -18.58 -15.96
CA GLY A 238 12.50 -19.92 -16.55
C GLY A 238 11.32 -20.20 -17.49
N ASP A 239 10.64 -21.33 -17.29
CA ASP A 239 9.48 -21.73 -18.10
C ASP A 239 8.12 -21.29 -17.52
N ARG A 240 8.11 -20.44 -16.47
CA ARG A 240 6.88 -19.95 -15.84
C ARG A 240 6.06 -19.12 -16.81
N GLN A 241 4.75 -19.40 -16.90
CA GLN A 241 3.83 -18.49 -17.59
C GLN A 241 3.80 -17.14 -16.89
N THR A 242 4.06 -16.09 -17.64
CA THR A 242 4.40 -14.77 -17.09
C THR A 242 3.49 -13.68 -17.65
N ILE A 243 2.90 -12.88 -16.76
CA ILE A 243 2.28 -11.60 -17.13
C ILE A 243 3.29 -10.49 -16.86
N ILE A 244 3.53 -9.65 -17.87
CA ILE A 244 4.36 -8.46 -17.77
C ILE A 244 3.46 -7.23 -17.80
N PHE A 245 3.51 -6.39 -16.77
CA PHE A 245 2.78 -5.13 -16.72
C PHE A 245 3.66 -3.99 -17.24
N ALA A 246 3.28 -3.44 -18.37
CA ALA A 246 3.95 -2.33 -19.03
C ALA A 246 3.17 -1.01 -18.83
N GLY A 247 3.87 0.12 -18.87
CA GLY A 247 3.30 1.44 -18.72
C GLY A 247 2.65 1.96 -20.00
N THR A 248 3.19 1.61 -21.17
CA THR A 248 2.72 2.10 -22.48
C THR A 248 2.61 0.99 -23.52
N VAL A 249 1.80 1.23 -24.55
CA VAL A 249 1.65 0.30 -25.69
C VAL A 249 2.95 0.16 -26.47
N ARG A 250 3.73 1.25 -26.61
CA ARG A 250 5.03 1.22 -27.27
C ARG A 250 6.02 0.37 -26.49
N GLN A 251 6.12 0.58 -25.19
CA GLN A 251 6.93 -0.27 -24.30
C GLN A 251 6.55 -1.75 -24.45
N ALA A 252 5.24 -2.06 -24.42
CA ALA A 252 4.77 -3.45 -24.55
C ALA A 252 5.19 -4.11 -25.86
N ARG A 253 5.12 -3.39 -26.98
CA ARG A 253 5.60 -3.88 -28.28
C ARG A 253 7.10 -4.16 -28.27
N LEU A 254 7.89 -3.19 -27.78
CA LEU A 254 9.34 -3.33 -27.71
C LEU A 254 9.78 -4.49 -26.82
N ILE A 255 9.10 -4.69 -25.68
CA ILE A 255 9.32 -5.86 -24.81
C ILE A 255 9.06 -7.16 -25.58
N CYS A 256 7.91 -7.27 -26.25
CA CYS A 256 7.58 -8.44 -27.07
C CYS A 256 8.61 -8.69 -28.17
N ASP A 257 9.05 -7.65 -28.87
CA ASP A 257 10.04 -7.76 -29.93
C ASP A 257 11.37 -8.28 -29.40
N ILE A 258 11.82 -7.80 -28.21
CA ILE A 258 13.05 -8.26 -27.59
C ILE A 258 12.89 -9.73 -27.15
N ILE A 259 11.80 -10.08 -26.46
CA ILE A 259 11.56 -11.47 -26.03
C ILE A 259 11.54 -12.40 -27.23
N ASN A 260 10.80 -12.06 -28.30
CA ASN A 260 10.65 -12.91 -29.49
C ASN A 260 11.94 -13.04 -30.32
N ARG A 261 12.91 -12.11 -30.19
CA ARG A 261 14.26 -12.31 -30.76
C ARG A 261 15.02 -13.42 -30.05
N HIS A 262 14.83 -13.58 -28.73
CA HIS A 262 15.48 -14.62 -27.93
C HIS A 262 14.69 -15.93 -27.93
N LYS A 263 13.36 -15.87 -27.88
CA LYS A 263 12.46 -17.01 -27.81
C LYS A 263 11.30 -16.79 -28.82
N PRO A 264 11.45 -17.19 -30.10
CA PRO A 264 10.47 -16.91 -31.14
C PRO A 264 9.06 -17.38 -30.81
N GLY A 265 8.08 -16.48 -30.93
CA GLY A 265 6.66 -16.74 -30.69
C GLY A 265 6.27 -16.87 -29.21
N ALA A 266 7.20 -16.67 -28.26
CA ALA A 266 6.92 -16.81 -26.84
C ALA A 266 6.13 -15.66 -26.24
N ALA A 267 6.12 -14.46 -26.86
CA ALA A 267 5.51 -13.26 -26.31
C ALA A 267 4.47 -12.65 -27.25
N SER A 268 3.38 -12.18 -26.65
CA SER A 268 2.38 -11.32 -27.28
C SER A 268 1.95 -10.21 -26.33
N TRP A 269 1.36 -9.14 -26.87
CA TRP A 269 0.90 -8.01 -26.05
C TRP A 269 -0.58 -7.72 -26.24
N VAL A 270 -1.20 -7.15 -25.19
CA VAL A 270 -2.60 -6.70 -25.20
C VAL A 270 -2.72 -5.29 -24.64
N SER A 271 -3.66 -4.53 -25.20
CA SER A 271 -4.02 -3.18 -24.73
C SER A 271 -5.52 -2.95 -24.87
N GLY A 272 -6.01 -1.82 -24.34
CA GLY A 272 -7.41 -1.41 -24.50
C GLY A 272 -7.85 -1.25 -25.96
N LYS A 273 -6.91 -1.12 -26.91
CA LYS A 273 -7.20 -1.01 -28.35
C LYS A 273 -7.23 -2.36 -29.07
N THR A 274 -6.84 -3.46 -28.42
CA THR A 274 -6.88 -4.80 -29.00
C THR A 274 -8.35 -5.24 -29.16
N PRO A 275 -8.79 -5.64 -30.36
CA PRO A 275 -10.16 -6.11 -30.58
C PRO A 275 -10.53 -7.27 -29.65
N SER A 276 -11.80 -7.35 -29.23
CA SER A 276 -12.25 -8.31 -28.21
C SER A 276 -12.01 -9.78 -28.62
N ASP A 277 -12.16 -10.08 -29.91
CA ASP A 277 -12.00 -11.47 -30.41
C ASP A 277 -10.52 -11.86 -30.49
N GLU A 278 -9.67 -10.97 -31.01
CA GLU A 278 -8.22 -11.14 -31.01
C GLU A 278 -7.66 -11.31 -29.60
N ARG A 279 -8.12 -10.45 -28.67
CA ARG A 279 -7.74 -10.55 -27.26
C ARG A 279 -8.13 -11.90 -26.65
N ARG A 280 -9.33 -12.38 -26.96
CA ARG A 280 -9.82 -13.68 -26.45
C ARG A 280 -8.98 -14.82 -26.99
N GLU A 281 -8.66 -14.83 -28.27
CA GLU A 281 -7.81 -15.85 -28.90
C GLU A 281 -6.41 -15.84 -28.27
N LEU A 282 -5.80 -14.66 -28.13
CA LEU A 282 -4.47 -14.51 -27.53
C LEU A 282 -4.45 -15.04 -26.07
N LEU A 283 -5.45 -14.67 -25.29
CA LEU A 283 -5.55 -15.12 -23.89
C LEU A 283 -5.84 -16.62 -23.79
N ALA A 284 -6.55 -17.22 -24.76
CA ALA A 284 -6.74 -18.67 -24.82
C ALA A 284 -5.41 -19.37 -25.14
N LYS A 285 -4.62 -18.89 -26.10
CA LYS A 285 -3.27 -19.39 -26.38
C LYS A 285 -2.34 -19.29 -25.16
N PHE A 286 -2.41 -18.17 -24.45
CA PHE A 286 -1.66 -17.99 -23.22
C PHE A 286 -2.11 -18.97 -22.13
N ALA A 287 -3.41 -19.13 -21.89
CA ALA A 287 -3.92 -20.08 -20.92
C ALA A 287 -3.58 -21.55 -21.27
N GLY A 288 -3.51 -21.86 -22.57
CA GLY A 288 -3.10 -23.17 -23.10
C GLY A 288 -1.58 -23.43 -23.08
N GLY A 289 -0.77 -22.42 -22.74
CA GLY A 289 0.69 -22.54 -22.69
C GLY A 289 1.39 -22.42 -24.06
N GLU A 290 0.67 -22.08 -25.14
CA GLU A 290 1.26 -21.83 -26.45
C GLU A 290 2.10 -20.53 -26.46
N ILE A 291 1.74 -19.58 -25.61
CA ILE A 291 2.45 -18.32 -25.37
C ILE A 291 2.89 -18.30 -23.91
N GLN A 292 4.16 -18.02 -23.67
CA GLN A 292 4.71 -17.96 -22.32
C GLN A 292 4.53 -16.57 -21.67
N PHE A 293 4.66 -15.50 -22.47
CA PHE A 293 4.65 -14.13 -21.99
C PHE A 293 3.49 -13.34 -22.57
N VAL A 294 2.67 -12.73 -21.71
CA VAL A 294 1.70 -11.72 -22.13
C VAL A 294 2.08 -10.37 -21.55
N VAL A 295 2.41 -9.43 -22.43
CA VAL A 295 2.69 -8.06 -22.03
C VAL A 295 1.40 -7.24 -22.07
N ASN A 296 1.01 -6.73 -20.91
CA ASN A 296 -0.27 -6.09 -20.69
C ASN A 296 -0.14 -4.59 -20.44
N VAL A 297 -1.01 -3.81 -21.09
CA VAL A 297 -1.16 -2.38 -20.82
C VAL A 297 -2.58 -2.11 -20.32
N GLN A 298 -2.77 -2.06 -19.00
CA GLN A 298 -4.01 -1.70 -18.29
C GLN A 298 -5.26 -2.56 -18.58
N VAL A 299 -5.14 -3.70 -19.28
CA VAL A 299 -6.29 -4.55 -19.64
C VAL A 299 -6.47 -5.68 -18.65
N LEU A 300 -5.39 -6.40 -18.31
CA LEU A 300 -5.44 -7.58 -17.44
C LEU A 300 -5.38 -7.23 -15.94
N VAL A 301 -5.50 -5.98 -15.59
CA VAL A 301 -5.56 -5.52 -14.19
C VAL A 301 -6.87 -5.98 -13.54
N GLU A 302 -7.98 -6.00 -14.30
CA GLU A 302 -9.32 -6.39 -13.82
C GLU A 302 -9.94 -7.45 -14.74
N GLY A 303 -10.75 -8.35 -14.18
CA GLY A 303 -11.61 -9.28 -14.95
C GLY A 303 -10.92 -10.50 -15.60
N PHE A 304 -9.59 -10.58 -15.65
CA PHE A 304 -8.89 -11.72 -16.24
C PHE A 304 -8.55 -12.78 -15.21
N ASP A 305 -8.90 -14.02 -15.50
CA ASP A 305 -8.63 -15.21 -14.68
C ASP A 305 -7.66 -16.16 -15.39
N ALA A 306 -6.46 -16.33 -14.85
CA ALA A 306 -5.44 -17.20 -15.41
C ALA A 306 -4.69 -17.98 -14.31
N PRO A 307 -5.24 -19.08 -13.82
CA PRO A 307 -4.58 -19.92 -12.83
C PRO A 307 -3.15 -20.35 -13.18
N PRO A 308 -2.80 -20.63 -14.46
CA PRO A 308 -1.44 -21.04 -14.83
C PRO A 308 -0.36 -19.96 -14.64
N VAL A 309 -0.72 -18.68 -14.49
CA VAL A 309 0.25 -17.60 -14.29
C VAL A 309 1.07 -17.84 -13.03
N ALA A 310 2.36 -18.08 -13.19
CA ALA A 310 3.30 -18.39 -12.12
C ALA A 310 4.39 -17.32 -11.92
N ALA A 311 4.41 -16.29 -12.79
CA ALA A 311 5.25 -15.12 -12.60
C ALA A 311 4.52 -13.84 -13.02
N VAL A 312 4.78 -12.76 -12.28
CA VAL A 312 4.32 -11.39 -12.57
C VAL A 312 5.54 -10.48 -12.59
N CYS A 313 5.71 -9.75 -13.69
CA CYS A 313 6.80 -8.78 -13.85
C CYS A 313 6.24 -7.36 -13.89
N MET A 314 6.65 -6.54 -12.95
CA MET A 314 6.27 -5.13 -12.86
C MET A 314 7.29 -4.26 -13.59
N MET A 315 7.16 -4.16 -14.93
CA MET A 315 8.02 -3.31 -15.77
C MET A 315 7.52 -1.86 -15.87
N THR A 316 6.74 -1.44 -14.88
CA THR A 316 6.28 -0.06 -14.69
C THR A 316 6.24 0.24 -13.20
N ALA A 317 6.64 1.45 -12.83
CA ALA A 317 6.56 1.89 -11.45
C ALA A 317 5.17 2.45 -11.13
N THR A 318 4.69 2.25 -9.91
CA THR A 318 3.44 2.85 -9.42
C THR A 318 3.55 3.27 -7.96
N LYS A 319 2.81 4.31 -7.59
CA LYS A 319 2.61 4.78 -6.22
C LYS A 319 1.24 4.37 -5.67
N VAL A 320 0.41 3.73 -6.49
CA VAL A 320 -0.96 3.34 -6.15
C VAL A 320 -0.99 1.87 -5.74
N ARG A 321 -1.21 1.62 -4.45
CA ARG A 321 -1.25 0.28 -3.86
C ARG A 321 -2.32 -0.60 -4.51
N ALA A 322 -3.54 -0.07 -4.71
CA ALA A 322 -4.64 -0.80 -5.33
C ALA A 322 -4.24 -1.40 -6.68
N LYS A 323 -3.62 -0.59 -7.54
CA LYS A 323 -3.14 -1.02 -8.86
C LYS A 323 -2.10 -2.14 -8.77
N TYR A 324 -1.12 -2.00 -7.89
CA TYR A 324 -0.09 -3.01 -7.69
C TYR A 324 -0.70 -4.32 -7.13
N THR A 325 -1.57 -4.22 -6.13
CA THR A 325 -2.28 -5.36 -5.53
C THR A 325 -3.09 -6.13 -6.58
N GLN A 326 -3.79 -5.44 -7.47
CA GLN A 326 -4.55 -6.06 -8.55
C GLN A 326 -3.63 -6.79 -9.54
N CYS A 327 -2.47 -6.20 -9.89
CA CYS A 327 -1.49 -6.83 -10.77
C CYS A 327 -0.94 -8.14 -10.17
N VAL A 328 -0.46 -8.09 -8.93
CA VAL A 328 0.09 -9.26 -8.23
C VAL A 328 -0.99 -10.33 -8.01
N GLY A 329 -2.19 -9.90 -7.64
CA GLY A 329 -3.33 -10.77 -7.41
C GLY A 329 -3.74 -11.64 -8.61
N ARG A 330 -3.31 -11.28 -9.85
CA ARG A 330 -3.57 -12.11 -11.04
C ARG A 330 -2.84 -13.45 -11.02
N GLY A 331 -1.69 -13.50 -10.36
CA GLY A 331 -0.89 -14.71 -10.25
C GLY A 331 -1.12 -15.53 -8.98
N THR A 332 -1.92 -15.07 -8.02
CA THR A 332 -2.04 -15.74 -6.71
C THR A 332 -2.93 -16.99 -6.72
N ARG A 333 -3.72 -17.23 -7.77
CA ARG A 333 -4.58 -18.41 -7.84
C ARG A 333 -3.78 -19.71 -7.98
N PRO A 334 -4.09 -20.74 -7.18
CA PRO A 334 -3.49 -22.06 -7.36
C PRO A 334 -4.05 -22.76 -8.63
N THR A 335 -3.23 -23.65 -9.21
CA THR A 335 -3.65 -24.61 -10.23
C THR A 335 -4.17 -25.91 -9.62
N ALA A 336 -3.77 -26.20 -8.37
CA ALA A 336 -4.23 -27.35 -7.64
C ALA A 336 -5.75 -27.29 -7.34
N SER A 337 -6.42 -28.43 -7.43
CA SER A 337 -7.78 -28.59 -6.94
C SER A 337 -7.76 -28.65 -5.42
N LEU A 338 -8.33 -27.67 -4.77
CA LEU A 338 -8.34 -27.54 -3.31
C LEU A 338 -9.70 -28.00 -2.77
N PRO A 339 -9.75 -29.06 -1.93
CA PRO A 339 -10.99 -29.47 -1.28
C PRO A 339 -11.55 -28.39 -0.35
N TYR A 340 -12.86 -28.22 -0.36
CA TYR A 340 -13.55 -27.18 0.43
C TYR A 340 -13.48 -27.40 1.93
N ASP A 341 -13.49 -28.66 2.34
CA ASP A 341 -13.52 -29.15 3.73
C ASP A 341 -12.13 -29.51 4.30
N SER A 342 -11.06 -29.22 3.56
CA SER A 342 -9.69 -29.51 3.99
C SER A 342 -9.12 -28.42 4.90
N SER A 343 -8.17 -28.80 5.75
CA SER A 343 -7.44 -27.84 6.58
C SER A 343 -6.54 -26.93 5.76
N ALA A 344 -6.18 -25.76 6.31
CA ALA A 344 -5.23 -24.85 5.69
C ALA A 344 -3.88 -25.54 5.38
N MET A 345 -3.40 -26.40 6.30
CA MET A 345 -2.17 -27.17 6.12
C MET A 345 -2.27 -28.09 4.90
N THR A 346 -3.34 -28.86 4.79
CA THR A 346 -3.58 -29.76 3.64
C THR A 346 -3.62 -29.01 2.32
N ARG A 347 -4.25 -27.84 2.28
CA ARG A 347 -4.28 -27.00 1.07
C ARG A 347 -2.90 -26.49 0.70
N LYS A 348 -2.11 -26.04 1.68
CA LYS A 348 -0.71 -25.60 1.47
C LYS A 348 0.16 -26.75 0.92
N ASP A 349 0.01 -27.96 1.45
CA ASP A 349 0.74 -29.13 0.97
C ASP A 349 0.36 -29.47 -0.49
N LEU A 350 -0.93 -29.39 -0.84
CA LEU A 350 -1.40 -29.59 -2.21
C LEU A 350 -0.86 -28.52 -3.17
N ILE A 351 -0.78 -27.27 -2.73
CA ILE A 351 -0.17 -26.18 -3.50
C ILE A 351 1.32 -26.44 -3.70
N ALA A 352 2.04 -26.77 -2.64
CA ALA A 352 3.48 -27.04 -2.68
C ALA A 352 3.84 -28.22 -3.62
N ALA A 353 2.98 -29.24 -3.68
CA ALA A 353 3.14 -30.40 -4.56
C ALA A 353 2.69 -30.16 -6.02
N SER A 354 2.08 -29.02 -6.31
CA SER A 354 1.55 -28.70 -7.64
C SER A 354 2.63 -28.17 -8.59
N ASN A 355 2.28 -28.03 -9.88
CA ASN A 355 3.13 -27.37 -10.89
C ASN A 355 3.26 -25.85 -10.68
N LYS A 356 2.56 -25.30 -9.69
CA LYS A 356 2.63 -23.88 -9.29
C LYS A 356 2.68 -23.77 -7.76
N PRO A 357 3.83 -24.05 -7.15
CA PRO A 357 3.98 -24.00 -5.69
C PRO A 357 4.01 -22.58 -5.13
N ASP A 358 4.33 -21.61 -5.96
CA ASP A 358 4.41 -20.18 -5.61
C ASP A 358 4.09 -19.28 -6.80
N LEU A 359 3.95 -17.98 -6.52
CA LEU A 359 3.96 -16.91 -7.50
C LEU A 359 5.27 -16.13 -7.36
N MET A 360 6.06 -16.07 -8.43
CA MET A 360 7.22 -15.19 -8.48
C MET A 360 6.79 -13.77 -8.90
N VAL A 361 7.18 -12.77 -8.13
CA VAL A 361 7.00 -11.35 -8.48
C VAL A 361 8.37 -10.73 -8.73
N LEU A 362 8.58 -10.20 -9.93
CA LEU A 362 9.79 -9.47 -10.29
C LEU A 362 9.50 -7.97 -10.29
N ASP A 363 10.15 -7.25 -9.40
CA ASP A 363 10.14 -5.79 -9.37
C ASP A 363 11.48 -5.23 -9.85
N PHE A 364 11.42 -4.29 -10.78
CA PHE A 364 12.60 -3.61 -11.31
C PHE A 364 12.84 -2.33 -10.53
N LYS A 365 13.90 -2.34 -9.71
CA LYS A 365 14.32 -1.19 -8.92
C LYS A 365 15.26 -0.30 -9.73
N GLY A 366 15.06 1.00 -9.60
CA GLY A 366 15.93 2.05 -10.09
C GLY A 366 16.10 3.14 -9.04
N ASN A 367 16.69 4.26 -9.41
CA ASN A 367 16.76 5.42 -8.54
C ASN A 367 15.35 6.05 -8.40
N ALA A 368 14.66 5.75 -7.32
CA ALA A 368 13.34 6.32 -7.02
C ALA A 368 13.41 7.74 -6.43
N GLY A 369 14.60 8.22 -6.04
CA GLY A 369 14.77 9.52 -5.39
C GLY A 369 13.88 9.65 -4.14
N ARG A 370 12.97 10.64 -4.15
CA ARG A 370 12.01 10.88 -3.05
C ARG A 370 10.68 10.11 -3.19
N HIS A 371 10.52 9.32 -4.25
CA HIS A 371 9.27 8.60 -4.48
C HIS A 371 9.26 7.31 -3.68
N ARG A 372 8.19 7.09 -2.90
CA ARG A 372 7.88 5.79 -2.32
C ARG A 372 7.10 4.99 -3.36
N LEU A 373 7.76 4.02 -3.96
CA LEU A 373 7.13 3.07 -4.88
C LEU A 373 6.55 1.90 -4.09
N ILE A 374 5.42 1.38 -4.58
CA ILE A 374 4.74 0.25 -3.94
C ILE A 374 5.41 -1.06 -4.34
N THR A 375 5.51 -1.98 -3.38
CA THR A 375 6.07 -3.32 -3.52
C THR A 375 5.12 -4.39 -2.99
N THR A 376 5.48 -5.66 -3.14
CA THR A 376 4.73 -6.78 -2.54
C THR A 376 4.66 -6.68 -1.01
N PHE A 377 5.69 -6.13 -0.36
CA PHE A 377 5.68 -5.91 1.09
C PHE A 377 4.55 -4.97 1.51
N ASP A 378 4.30 -3.90 0.76
CA ASP A 378 3.19 -2.99 1.02
C ASP A 378 1.83 -3.68 0.86
N VAL A 379 1.72 -4.63 -0.08
CA VAL A 379 0.47 -5.39 -0.31
C VAL A 379 0.17 -6.32 0.85
N LEU A 380 1.19 -7.04 1.36
CA LEU A 380 1.02 -8.06 2.39
C LEU A 380 0.93 -7.49 3.81
N ALA A 381 1.58 -6.35 4.09
CA ALA A 381 1.63 -5.77 5.42
C ALA A 381 0.30 -5.18 5.92
N GLY A 382 -0.70 -5.03 5.06
CA GLY A 382 -1.94 -4.37 5.44
C GLY A 382 -1.77 -2.85 5.59
N GLU A 383 -2.82 -2.16 6.05
CA GLU A 383 -2.82 -0.70 6.15
C GLU A 383 -2.16 -0.16 7.42
N ASP A 384 -2.09 -0.97 8.48
CA ASP A 384 -1.66 -0.53 9.80
C ASP A 384 -0.14 -0.52 9.99
N ALA A 385 0.59 -1.22 9.12
CA ALA A 385 2.05 -1.35 9.20
C ALA A 385 2.78 -0.24 8.42
N LYS A 386 2.82 0.98 9.00
CA LYS A 386 3.30 2.19 8.30
C LYS A 386 4.74 2.11 7.77
N ASP A 387 5.69 1.58 8.55
CA ASP A 387 7.13 1.60 8.22
C ASP A 387 7.73 0.21 8.02
N LEU A 388 7.02 -0.84 8.42
CA LEU A 388 7.46 -2.23 8.33
C LEU A 388 7.76 -2.69 6.88
N PRO A 389 6.90 -2.38 5.86
CA PRO A 389 7.19 -2.75 4.48
C PRO A 389 8.46 -2.12 3.93
N ALA A 390 8.70 -0.85 4.25
CA ALA A 390 9.89 -0.13 3.80
C ALA A 390 11.15 -0.73 4.42
N ARG A 391 11.14 -1.03 5.73
CA ARG A 391 12.26 -1.69 6.42
C ARG A 391 12.52 -3.10 5.88
N ALA A 392 11.48 -3.91 5.69
CA ALA A 392 11.63 -5.23 5.12
C ALA A 392 12.22 -5.17 3.70
N ALA A 393 11.78 -4.21 2.89
CA ALA A 393 12.31 -4.00 1.54
C ALA A 393 13.77 -3.48 1.52
N GLU A 394 14.19 -2.73 2.55
CA GLU A 394 15.59 -2.29 2.73
C GLU A 394 16.49 -3.42 3.22
N MET A 395 15.98 -4.32 4.07
CA MET A 395 16.71 -5.48 4.58
C MET A 395 16.85 -6.60 3.53
N ALA A 396 15.98 -6.61 2.53
CA ALA A 396 15.95 -7.62 1.49
C ALA A 396 17.24 -7.59 0.65
N THR A 397 17.88 -8.73 0.54
CA THR A 397 19.09 -8.89 -0.27
C THR A 397 18.75 -8.79 -1.75
N GLU A 398 19.49 -7.96 -2.49
CA GLU A 398 19.29 -7.80 -3.93
C GLU A 398 19.60 -9.11 -4.68
N GLY A 399 18.74 -9.44 -5.65
CA GLY A 399 18.92 -10.59 -6.53
C GLY A 399 18.50 -11.94 -5.96
N GLU A 400 18.20 -12.06 -4.67
CA GLU A 400 17.71 -13.28 -4.06
C GLU A 400 16.19 -13.43 -4.21
N LEU A 401 15.71 -14.69 -4.18
CA LEU A 401 14.29 -15.01 -4.13
C LEU A 401 13.84 -14.99 -2.68
N LEU A 402 13.08 -13.98 -2.32
CA LEU A 402 12.69 -13.70 -0.93
C LEU A 402 11.26 -14.17 -0.67
N ASP A 403 11.00 -14.61 0.55
CA ASP A 403 9.64 -14.72 1.10
C ASP A 403 9.27 -13.42 1.79
N PRO A 404 8.38 -12.60 1.22
CA PRO A 404 8.06 -11.31 1.82
C PRO A 404 7.45 -11.41 3.22
N ILE A 405 6.77 -12.51 3.54
CA ILE A 405 6.18 -12.76 4.86
C ILE A 405 7.28 -12.99 5.88
N GLU A 406 8.27 -13.85 5.55
CA GLU A 406 9.42 -14.10 6.43
C GLU A 406 10.25 -12.83 6.65
N GLU A 407 10.49 -12.05 5.60
CA GLU A 407 11.25 -10.80 5.70
C GLU A 407 10.54 -9.73 6.55
N MET A 408 9.21 -9.63 6.43
CA MET A 408 8.43 -8.75 7.31
C MET A 408 8.46 -9.21 8.76
N GLU A 409 8.41 -10.50 9.03
CA GLU A 409 8.51 -11.03 10.39
C GLU A 409 9.90 -10.75 11.00
N LYS A 410 10.97 -10.93 10.23
CA LYS A 410 12.33 -10.54 10.65
C LYS A 410 12.42 -9.04 10.97
N ALA A 411 11.85 -8.19 10.12
CA ALA A 411 11.83 -6.74 10.33
C ALA A 411 11.01 -6.38 11.59
N ARG A 412 9.88 -7.07 11.85
CA ARG A 412 9.07 -6.90 13.05
C ARG A 412 9.82 -7.27 14.33
N ILE A 413 10.47 -8.42 14.33
CA ILE A 413 11.29 -8.89 15.48
C ILE A 413 12.40 -7.88 15.77
N GLN A 414 13.08 -7.36 14.75
CA GLN A 414 14.12 -6.35 14.93
C GLN A 414 13.57 -5.02 15.46
N GLU A 415 12.38 -4.62 15.03
CA GLU A 415 11.74 -3.41 15.53
C GLU A 415 11.32 -3.54 16.99
N GLU A 416 10.76 -4.70 17.38
CA GLU A 416 10.39 -5.00 18.77
C GLU A 416 11.64 -5.01 19.65
N ALA A 417 12.71 -5.68 19.25
CA ALA A 417 13.99 -5.70 19.97
C ALA A 417 14.60 -4.28 20.09
N ALA A 418 14.50 -3.46 19.05
CA ALA A 418 14.96 -2.07 19.10
C ALA A 418 14.12 -1.21 20.07
N LYS A 419 12.80 -1.41 20.10
CA LYS A 419 11.90 -0.74 21.05
C LYS A 419 12.20 -1.15 22.49
N GLU A 420 12.33 -2.45 22.76
CA GLU A 420 12.68 -2.96 24.09
C GLU A 420 14.04 -2.42 24.56
N SER A 421 15.04 -2.40 23.67
CA SER A 421 16.36 -1.84 23.95
C SER A 421 16.28 -0.33 24.27
N ALA A 422 15.48 0.43 23.52
CA ALA A 422 15.28 1.85 23.76
C ALA A 422 14.55 2.12 25.08
N GLU A 423 13.50 1.36 25.39
CA GLU A 423 12.77 1.43 26.66
C GLU A 423 13.66 1.06 27.85
N ALA A 424 14.46 -0.02 27.74
CA ALA A 424 15.43 -0.41 28.76
C ALA A 424 16.48 0.68 29.00
N ALA A 425 16.99 1.30 27.94
CA ALA A 425 17.94 2.41 28.03
C ALA A 425 17.31 3.65 28.70
N GLU A 426 16.03 3.93 28.42
CA GLU A 426 15.30 5.04 29.05
C GLU A 426 15.02 4.76 30.52
N GLN A 427 14.60 3.55 30.88
CA GLN A 427 14.41 3.12 32.27
C GLN A 427 15.72 3.19 33.06
N GLU A 428 16.83 2.71 32.48
CA GLU A 428 18.13 2.80 33.14
C GLU A 428 18.59 4.26 33.32
N LYS A 429 18.29 5.13 32.37
CA LYS A 429 18.53 6.57 32.47
C LYS A 429 17.71 7.21 33.59
N LEU A 430 16.44 6.84 33.70
CA LEU A 430 15.56 7.27 34.79
C LEU A 430 16.02 6.72 36.15
N ARG A 431 16.46 5.45 36.20
CA ARG A 431 17.01 4.83 37.42
C ARG A 431 18.28 5.56 37.87
N ARG A 432 19.20 5.86 36.97
CA ARG A 432 20.42 6.65 37.24
C ARG A 432 20.10 8.06 37.70
N ALA A 433 19.09 8.71 37.12
CA ALA A 433 18.63 10.02 37.55
C ALA A 433 18.05 10.00 38.99
N LYS A 434 17.24 8.96 39.34
CA LYS A 434 16.70 8.77 40.70
C LYS A 434 17.82 8.50 41.71
N LEU A 435 18.83 7.69 41.36
CA LEU A 435 19.99 7.43 42.24
C LEU A 435 20.82 8.69 42.48
N LYS A 436 20.96 9.57 41.44
CA LYS A 436 21.62 10.87 41.60
C LYS A 436 20.86 11.82 42.51
N LEU A 437 19.53 11.76 42.53
CA LEU A 437 18.68 12.55 43.42
C LEU A 437 18.71 12.08 44.89
N ALA A 438 19.03 10.78 45.13
CA ALA A 438 19.11 10.18 46.47
C ALA A 438 20.49 10.34 47.15
N SER A 439 21.52 10.83 46.41
CA SER A 439 22.86 11.03 46.96
C SER A 439 23.07 12.47 47.43
N THR A 440 23.41 12.68 48.70
CA THR A 440 23.85 13.94 49.28
C THR A 440 25.20 14.34 48.66
N TYR A 441 25.24 15.48 47.99
CA TYR A 441 26.45 16.00 47.34
C TYR A 441 27.27 16.87 48.29
N THR A 442 28.54 16.54 48.41
CA THR A 442 29.58 17.51 48.74
C THR A 442 30.19 18.00 47.43
N SER A 443 30.14 19.33 47.21
CA SER A 443 30.54 19.94 45.96
C SER A 443 32.04 19.78 45.66
N ARG A 444 32.35 19.11 44.53
CA ARG A 444 33.58 19.32 43.78
C ARG A 444 33.21 19.90 42.43
N SER A 445 34.00 20.87 41.96
CA SER A 445 33.86 21.42 40.61
C SER A 445 33.91 20.29 39.59
N ILE A 446 32.76 20.05 38.93
CA ILE A 446 32.66 19.04 37.87
C ILE A 446 32.60 19.78 36.53
N ASN A 447 33.46 19.36 35.60
CA ASN A 447 33.42 19.81 34.21
C ASN A 447 32.04 19.47 33.63
N PRO A 448 31.25 20.44 33.14
CA PRO A 448 29.90 20.20 32.64
C PRO A 448 29.83 19.22 31.43
N PHE A 449 30.97 18.80 30.89
CA PHE A 449 31.06 17.84 29.78
C PHE A 449 31.02 16.37 30.22
N ASP A 450 31.33 16.05 31.49
CA ASP A 450 31.27 14.69 32.00
C ASP A 450 29.79 14.19 32.15
N ASP A 451 28.86 15.12 32.29
CA ASP A 451 27.41 14.84 32.37
C ASP A 451 26.75 14.66 30.98
N MET A 452 27.45 14.94 29.87
CA MET A 452 26.94 14.82 28.51
C MET A 452 27.32 13.50 27.82
N GLY A 453 27.94 12.55 28.53
CA GLY A 453 28.25 11.21 28.01
C GLY A 453 29.43 11.16 27.01
N PHE A 454 30.28 12.17 26.99
CA PHE A 454 31.50 12.14 26.19
C PHE A 454 32.63 11.48 26.96
N ALA A 455 32.81 10.17 26.78
CA ALA A 455 34.03 9.50 27.26
C ALA A 455 35.25 10.02 26.49
N PRO A 456 36.39 10.26 27.16
CA PRO A 456 37.63 10.64 26.46
C PRO A 456 38.06 9.50 25.56
N VAL A 457 38.09 9.77 24.25
CA VAL A 457 38.54 8.81 23.24
C VAL A 457 40.06 8.65 23.35
N GLN A 458 40.51 7.41 23.59
CA GLN A 458 41.93 7.08 23.51
C GLN A 458 42.47 7.24 22.07
N PRO A 459 43.65 7.78 21.84
CA PRO A 459 44.11 8.23 20.52
C PRO A 459 44.67 7.07 19.70
N THR A 460 43.84 6.42 18.91
CA THR A 460 44.28 5.44 17.89
C THR A 460 43.81 5.76 16.46
N GLN A 461 43.14 6.89 16.23
CA GLN A 461 42.88 7.41 14.88
C GLN A 461 43.15 8.91 14.84
N LYS A 462 43.62 9.43 13.69
CA LYS A 462 43.76 10.88 13.43
C LYS A 462 42.39 11.54 13.59
N VAL A 463 42.08 12.02 14.79
CA VAL A 463 40.84 12.74 15.08
C VAL A 463 41.07 14.19 14.71
N GLU A 464 40.35 14.72 13.74
CA GLU A 464 40.36 16.15 13.44
C GLU A 464 39.80 16.93 14.63
N MET A 465 40.63 17.76 15.24
CA MET A 465 40.25 18.64 16.33
C MET A 465 39.36 19.80 15.83
N ALA A 466 38.61 20.41 16.72
CA ALA A 466 37.76 21.55 16.40
C ALA A 466 38.55 22.68 15.72
N THR A 467 37.96 23.26 14.68
CA THR A 467 38.60 24.38 13.97
C THR A 467 38.66 25.63 14.84
N THR A 468 39.60 26.51 14.60
CA THR A 468 39.73 27.80 15.33
C THR A 468 38.44 28.58 15.33
N LYS A 469 37.67 28.58 14.22
CA LYS A 469 36.36 29.23 14.13
C LYS A 469 35.32 28.59 15.03
N GLN A 470 35.30 27.27 15.12
CA GLN A 470 34.39 26.54 16.02
C GLN A 470 34.76 26.79 17.48
N MET A 471 36.05 26.76 17.82
CA MET A 471 36.52 27.05 19.18
C MET A 471 36.18 28.47 19.62
N THR A 472 36.45 29.47 18.78
CA THR A 472 36.07 30.87 19.07
C THR A 472 34.57 31.05 19.24
N PHE A 473 33.76 30.43 18.40
CA PHE A 473 32.31 30.51 18.53
C PHE A 473 31.83 29.91 19.86
N LEU A 474 32.32 28.71 20.23
CA LEU A 474 31.92 28.02 21.46
C LEU A 474 32.40 28.80 22.70
N ALA A 475 33.63 29.28 22.72
CA ALA A 475 34.16 30.12 23.80
C ALA A 475 33.29 31.39 24.01
N ASN A 476 32.90 32.07 22.92
CA ASN A 476 32.00 33.22 22.98
C ASN A 476 30.59 32.89 23.52
N GLN A 477 30.17 31.64 23.44
CA GLN A 477 28.91 31.17 24.02
C GLN A 477 29.07 30.64 25.46
N GLY A 478 30.29 30.71 26.04
CA GLY A 478 30.60 30.27 27.40
C GLY A 478 30.81 28.75 27.53
N VAL A 479 31.11 28.10 26.43
CA VAL A 479 31.45 26.67 26.36
C VAL A 479 32.95 26.54 26.18
N ASP A 480 33.61 25.78 27.06
CA ASP A 480 35.03 25.49 26.89
C ASP A 480 35.25 24.59 25.66
N PRO A 481 36.00 25.05 24.64
CA PRO A 481 36.22 24.29 23.42
C PRO A 481 37.43 23.34 23.49
N GLU A 482 38.15 23.30 24.60
CA GLU A 482 39.42 22.56 24.70
C GLU A 482 39.18 21.05 24.65
N GLY A 483 39.94 20.32 23.82
CA GLY A 483 39.81 18.88 23.65
C GLY A 483 38.65 18.39 22.78
N LEU A 484 37.84 19.26 22.18
CA LEU A 484 36.72 18.88 21.32
C LEU A 484 37.19 18.49 19.91
N THR A 485 36.63 17.40 19.39
CA THR A 485 36.76 17.06 17.99
C THR A 485 35.89 17.97 17.10
N ARG A 486 36.22 18.07 15.83
CA ARG A 486 35.48 18.87 14.84
C ARG A 486 34.00 18.50 14.77
N LYS A 487 33.70 17.19 14.90
CA LYS A 487 32.31 16.67 14.91
C LYS A 487 31.56 17.05 16.18
N GLN A 488 32.19 16.94 17.34
CA GLN A 488 31.60 17.32 18.62
C GLN A 488 31.34 18.84 18.67
N ALA A 489 32.31 19.65 18.25
CA ALA A 489 32.15 21.08 18.16
C ALA A 489 31.01 21.49 17.20
N GLY A 490 30.89 20.81 16.05
CA GLY A 490 29.80 21.01 15.10
C GLY A 490 28.43 20.70 15.68
N SER A 491 28.29 19.59 16.43
CA SER A 491 27.06 19.19 17.12
C SER A 491 26.63 20.23 18.18
N LEU A 492 27.56 20.70 19.00
CA LEU A 492 27.32 21.72 20.03
C LEU A 492 26.89 23.06 19.41
N ILE A 493 27.54 23.47 18.33
CA ILE A 493 27.16 24.67 17.58
C ILE A 493 25.73 24.53 17.02
N GLY A 494 25.40 23.36 16.45
CA GLY A 494 24.05 23.06 15.96
C GLY A 494 22.97 23.21 17.06
N GLN A 495 23.23 22.66 18.24
CA GLN A 495 22.32 22.77 19.39
C GLN A 495 22.15 24.24 19.85
N ILE A 496 23.23 24.98 19.93
CA ILE A 496 23.19 26.41 20.30
C ILE A 496 22.38 27.22 19.28
N MET A 497 22.58 26.97 17.99
CA MET A 497 21.84 27.64 16.92
C MET A 497 20.35 27.29 16.94
N MET A 498 20.02 26.02 17.20
CA MET A 498 18.63 25.56 17.32
C MET A 498 17.93 26.19 18.52
N ARG A 499 18.56 26.25 19.69
CA ARG A 499 18.04 26.96 20.88
C ARG A 499 17.76 28.44 20.57
N ARG A 500 18.68 29.10 19.87
CA ARG A 500 18.53 30.50 19.45
C ARG A 500 17.33 30.69 18.51
N LYS A 501 17.15 29.77 17.55
CA LYS A 501 16.00 29.78 16.63
C LYS A 501 14.68 29.56 17.36
N MET A 502 14.66 28.78 18.42
CA MET A 502 13.49 28.54 19.29
C MET A 502 13.23 29.67 20.29
N GLY A 503 14.04 30.73 20.32
CA GLY A 503 13.90 31.83 21.26
C GLY A 503 14.14 31.45 22.72
N LYS A 504 14.81 30.33 23.02
CA LYS A 504 15.14 29.88 24.38
C LYS A 504 16.34 30.60 24.94
N ALA A 505 16.45 30.64 26.28
CA ALA A 505 17.59 31.20 26.98
C ALA A 505 18.93 30.66 26.46
N SER A 506 19.96 31.49 26.37
CA SER A 506 21.31 31.05 26.02
C SER A 506 21.91 30.17 27.12
N LEU A 507 22.89 29.35 26.78
CA LEU A 507 23.55 28.46 27.75
C LEU A 507 24.15 29.24 28.94
N ARG A 508 24.67 30.48 28.70
CA ARG A 508 25.16 31.35 29.76
C ARG A 508 24.03 31.84 30.68
N GLN A 509 22.90 32.23 30.11
CA GLN A 509 21.74 32.62 30.90
C GLN A 509 21.18 31.46 31.71
N GLU A 510 21.09 30.28 31.10
CA GLU A 510 20.64 29.04 31.78
C GLU A 510 21.55 28.67 32.95
N ALA A 511 22.86 28.64 32.72
CA ALA A 511 23.84 28.36 33.77
C ALA A 511 23.74 29.38 34.94
N LEU A 512 23.51 30.66 34.63
CA LEU A 512 23.35 31.71 35.63
C LEU A 512 22.03 31.54 36.41
N LEU A 513 20.91 31.30 35.72
CA LEU A 513 19.62 31.04 36.35
C LEU A 513 19.68 29.79 37.24
N LYS A 514 20.33 28.70 36.75
CA LYS A 514 20.52 27.45 37.51
C LYS A 514 21.35 27.69 38.76
N LYS A 515 22.37 28.55 38.72
CA LYS A 515 23.22 28.90 39.87
C LYS A 515 22.40 29.55 41.02
N TYR A 516 21.36 30.29 40.65
CA TYR A 516 20.49 30.97 41.60
C TYR A 516 19.14 30.26 41.81
N GLY A 517 18.98 28.97 41.40
CA GLY A 517 17.77 28.16 41.63
C GLY A 517 16.52 28.62 40.90
N LEU A 518 16.69 29.43 39.85
CA LEU A 518 15.60 29.96 39.02
C LEU A 518 15.27 28.98 37.87
N PRO A 519 14.03 29.05 37.32
CA PRO A 519 13.64 28.23 36.17
C PRO A 519 14.56 28.44 34.97
N THR A 520 15.03 27.34 34.37
CA THR A 520 15.99 27.37 33.27
C THR A 520 15.33 27.17 31.89
N ASP A 521 14.14 26.56 31.82
CA ASP A 521 13.41 26.38 30.56
C ASP A 521 12.50 27.57 30.26
N VAL A 522 13.11 28.71 30.03
CA VAL A 522 12.45 29.99 29.78
C VAL A 522 12.90 30.61 28.46
N SER A 523 12.12 31.53 27.93
CA SER A 523 12.52 32.29 26.74
C SER A 523 13.71 33.21 27.01
N ALA A 524 14.49 33.53 25.99
CA ALA A 524 15.63 34.45 26.10
C ALA A 524 15.26 35.80 26.72
N LYS A 525 14.06 36.30 26.41
CA LYS A 525 13.54 37.56 27.00
C LYS A 525 13.22 37.41 28.48
N ALA A 526 12.59 36.30 28.87
CA ALA A 526 12.29 36.02 30.27
C ALA A 526 13.57 35.79 31.08
N ALA A 527 14.54 35.06 30.55
CA ALA A 527 15.86 34.87 31.17
C ALA A 527 16.58 36.21 31.39
N THR A 528 16.55 37.12 30.41
CA THR A 528 17.18 38.44 30.52
C THR A 528 16.54 39.25 31.64
N ARG A 529 15.19 39.26 31.78
CA ARG A 529 14.48 39.95 32.88
C ARG A 529 14.87 39.38 34.24
N MET A 530 14.79 38.03 34.38
CA MET A 530 15.14 37.38 35.64
C MET A 530 16.59 37.66 36.07
N ILE A 531 17.52 37.73 35.13
CA ILE A 531 18.92 38.05 35.39
C ILE A 531 19.07 39.54 35.77
N GLN A 532 18.31 40.42 35.11
CA GLN A 532 18.30 41.85 35.46
C GLN A 532 17.73 42.05 36.88
N ASP A 533 16.61 41.42 37.21
CA ASP A 533 16.02 41.48 38.55
C ASP A 533 16.99 40.96 39.62
N LEU A 534 17.74 39.88 39.34
CA LEU A 534 18.81 39.38 40.20
C LEU A 534 19.94 40.41 40.37
N ALA A 535 20.34 41.08 39.31
CA ALA A 535 21.40 42.08 39.35
C ALA A 535 20.96 43.29 40.15
N ASP A 536 19.73 43.77 39.93
CA ASP A 536 19.14 44.93 40.62
C ASP A 536 18.96 44.66 42.15
N ASN A 537 18.71 43.38 42.52
CA ASN A 537 18.62 42.93 43.93
C ASN A 537 19.99 42.51 44.51
N GLY A 538 21.09 42.92 43.90
CA GLY A 538 22.45 42.66 44.43
C GLY A 538 22.81 41.19 44.47
N TRP A 539 22.28 40.36 43.51
CA TRP A 539 22.50 38.92 43.41
C TRP A 539 22.00 38.13 44.60
N LYS A 540 20.97 38.59 45.30
CA LYS A 540 20.29 37.91 46.40
C LYS A 540 18.91 37.47 45.96
N ILE A 541 18.53 36.23 46.28
CA ILE A 541 17.16 35.76 46.11
C ILE A 541 16.40 36.16 47.36
N GLU A 542 15.36 37.00 47.26
CA GLU A 542 14.42 37.20 48.35
C GLU A 542 13.68 35.88 48.57
N SER A 543 13.84 35.32 49.79
CA SER A 543 13.05 34.16 50.22
C SER A 543 11.58 34.59 50.21
N PRO A 544 10.65 33.85 49.62
CA PRO A 544 9.25 34.19 49.72
C PRO A 544 8.84 34.14 51.18
N THR A 545 8.52 35.31 51.74
CA THR A 545 7.80 35.42 53.01
C THR A 545 6.52 34.59 52.92
N ARG A 546 6.34 33.74 53.93
CA ARG A 546 5.23 32.79 54.13
C ARG A 546 3.86 33.39 53.90
#